data_80002c90c2253631adea6c2ad4d4fb24
#
_entry.id   80002c90c2253631adea6c2ad4d4fb24
#
_cell.length_a   1.000
_cell.length_b   1.000
_cell.length_c   1.000
_cell.angle_alpha   90.00
_cell.angle_beta   90.00
_cell.angle_gamma   90.00
#
_symmetry.space_group_name_H-M   'P 1'
#
loop_
_entity.id
_entity.type
_entity.pdbx_description
1 polymer ?
#
loop_
_entity_poly.entity_id
_entity_poly.type
_entity_poly.pdbx_seq_one_letter_code
_entity_poly.pdbx_strand_id
1 'polypeptide(L)'
;DSSEFAGSGKVKLFFNNPGVAPIELNEDMLGGGEVAGLLRFHNSDLAEGRNLLGRMAVAISETMNTQHKLGVTLDGQVGGNLFTPVALPDARPGLSNTSGATIGLAVSDPTLLAASNYRISYSAPGVGTVQRESDGKMFQFGPAVPPPGFATVNDFFATQGLSLTITGAPAANDQFLVNPLQSAATDLKAMVYSPRDLAAAN
;
A
#
# COMPACT_ATOMS: atom_id res chain seq x y z
N ASP A 1 -3.50 14.82 15.16
CA ASP A 1 -3.56 14.17 13.86
C ASP A 1 -4.99 14.30 13.33
N SER A 2 -5.20 15.28 12.45
CA SER A 2 -6.52 15.55 11.82
C SER A 2 -6.60 14.90 10.42
N SER A 3 -5.80 13.87 10.17
CA SER A 3 -5.88 13.11 8.93
C SER A 3 -7.16 12.27 8.90
N GLU A 4 -7.76 12.13 7.73
CA GLU A 4 -8.93 11.27 7.48
C GLU A 4 -8.67 9.80 7.88
N PHE A 5 -7.41 9.40 7.94
CA PHE A 5 -6.96 8.07 8.31
C PHE A 5 -5.98 8.16 9.49
N ALA A 6 -6.27 7.47 10.59
CA ALA A 6 -5.40 7.43 11.75
C ALA A 6 -3.99 6.92 11.37
N GLY A 7 -2.96 7.65 11.78
CA GLY A 7 -1.57 7.25 11.52
C GLY A 7 -1.16 7.23 10.05
N SER A 8 -1.83 7.99 9.17
CA SER A 8 -1.46 8.10 7.76
C SER A 8 -0.06 8.70 7.55
N GLY A 9 0.45 9.42 8.56
CA GLY A 9 1.72 10.15 8.50
C GLY A 9 1.66 11.43 7.67
N LYS A 10 0.53 11.75 7.03
CA LYS A 10 0.37 13.00 6.28
C LYS A 10 0.23 14.18 7.23
N VAL A 11 0.94 15.27 6.93
CA VAL A 11 0.87 16.54 7.65
C VAL A 11 -0.12 17.45 6.93
N LYS A 12 -1.05 18.04 7.69
CA LYS A 12 -2.01 19.02 7.20
C LYS A 12 -1.84 20.32 7.95
N LEU A 13 -1.95 21.43 7.25
CA LEU A 13 -2.00 22.77 7.83
C LEU A 13 -3.43 23.30 7.83
N PHE A 14 -3.78 23.98 8.93
CA PHE A 14 -5.09 24.60 9.04
C PHE A 14 -4.93 26.08 9.40
N PHE A 15 -5.69 26.92 8.71
CA PHE A 15 -5.88 28.29 9.10
C PHE A 15 -7.01 28.37 10.13
N ASN A 16 -6.66 28.78 11.35
CA ASN A 16 -7.59 28.89 12.46
C ASN A 16 -7.95 30.37 12.67
N ASN A 17 -9.23 30.71 12.51
CA ASN A 17 -9.76 32.04 12.82
C ASN A 17 -10.82 31.87 13.92
N PRO A 18 -10.77 32.63 15.04
CA PRO A 18 -11.76 32.56 16.11
C PRO A 18 -13.20 32.74 15.58
N GLY A 19 -14.08 31.76 15.90
CA GLY A 19 -15.49 31.77 15.51
C GLY A 19 -15.81 31.21 14.12
N VAL A 20 -14.81 30.69 13.39
CA VAL A 20 -14.98 30.06 12.07
C VAL A 20 -14.37 28.66 12.10
N ALA A 21 -14.95 27.71 11.36
CA ALA A 21 -14.35 26.38 11.22
C ALA A 21 -12.94 26.46 10.61
N PRO A 22 -11.98 25.65 11.10
CA PRO A 22 -10.63 25.61 10.53
C PRO A 22 -10.64 25.31 9.03
N ILE A 23 -9.91 26.08 8.24
CA ILE A 23 -9.77 25.89 6.81
C ILE A 23 -8.47 25.14 6.55
N GLU A 24 -8.54 23.97 5.89
CA GLU A 24 -7.35 23.23 5.47
C GLU A 24 -6.61 24.00 4.36
N LEU A 25 -5.33 24.28 4.59
CA LEU A 25 -4.43 24.88 3.60
C LEU A 25 -3.71 23.76 2.86
N ASN A 26 -4.07 23.53 1.61
CA ASN A 26 -3.35 22.62 0.73
C ASN A 26 -2.13 23.32 0.10
N GLU A 27 -1.25 22.55 -0.54
CA GLU A 27 0.00 23.04 -1.14
C GLU A 27 -0.24 24.15 -2.16
N ASP A 28 -1.28 24.05 -2.98
CA ASP A 28 -1.61 25.02 -4.02
C ASP A 28 -2.02 26.38 -3.43
N MET A 29 -2.67 26.36 -2.27
CA MET A 29 -3.10 27.58 -1.56
C MET A 29 -1.92 28.32 -0.91
N LEU A 30 -0.82 27.65 -0.63
CA LEU A 30 0.37 28.24 -0.03
C LEU A 30 1.23 29.00 -1.05
N GLY A 31 1.00 28.82 -2.34
CA GLY A 31 1.67 29.57 -3.42
C GLY A 31 3.18 29.36 -3.52
N GLY A 32 3.76 28.47 -2.72
CA GLY A 32 5.20 28.18 -2.69
C GLY A 32 5.89 28.52 -1.37
N GLY A 33 7.23 28.55 -1.38
CA GLY A 33 8.05 28.84 -0.21
C GLY A 33 8.45 27.60 0.60
N GLU A 34 9.18 27.80 1.69
CA GLU A 34 9.78 26.71 2.50
C GLU A 34 8.72 25.75 3.07
N VAL A 35 7.62 26.30 3.59
CA VAL A 35 6.55 25.50 4.20
C VAL A 35 5.86 24.62 3.15
N ALA A 36 5.55 25.15 1.97
CA ALA A 36 4.97 24.39 0.88
C ALA A 36 5.94 23.30 0.39
N GLY A 37 7.22 23.61 0.27
CA GLY A 37 8.26 22.65 -0.09
C GLY A 37 8.41 21.53 0.91
N LEU A 38 8.40 21.82 2.22
CA LEU A 38 8.46 20.81 3.29
C LEU A 38 7.22 19.91 3.31
N LEU A 39 6.02 20.48 3.10
CA LEU A 39 4.79 19.71 3.02
C LEU A 39 4.80 18.75 1.83
N ARG A 40 5.18 19.24 0.65
CA ARG A 40 5.31 18.41 -0.55
C ARG A 40 6.33 17.31 -0.35
N PHE A 41 7.52 17.63 0.16
CA PHE A 41 8.54 16.63 0.44
C PHE A 41 8.01 15.54 1.38
N HIS A 42 7.37 15.95 2.49
CA HIS A 42 6.88 15.00 3.49
C HIS A 42 5.70 14.15 2.98
N ASN A 43 4.71 14.79 2.34
CA ASN A 43 3.45 14.13 1.97
C ASN A 43 3.53 13.36 0.64
N SER A 44 4.43 13.75 -0.26
CA SER A 44 4.52 13.22 -1.62
C SER A 44 5.86 12.57 -1.90
N ASP A 45 6.95 13.32 -1.90
CA ASP A 45 8.26 12.84 -2.39
C ASP A 45 8.82 11.71 -1.51
N LEU A 46 8.67 11.84 -0.19
CA LEU A 46 9.11 10.79 0.76
C LEU A 46 8.26 9.52 0.63
N ALA A 47 6.95 9.67 0.41
CA ALA A 47 6.05 8.54 0.20
C ALA A 47 6.38 7.81 -1.12
N GLU A 48 6.65 8.55 -2.18
CA GLU A 48 7.09 7.98 -3.47
C GLU A 48 8.41 7.23 -3.33
N GLY A 49 9.42 7.84 -2.68
CA GLY A 49 10.70 7.20 -2.41
C GLY A 49 10.56 5.88 -1.62
N ARG A 50 9.73 5.88 -0.58
CA ARG A 50 9.42 4.66 0.19
C ARG A 50 8.73 3.59 -0.64
N ASN A 51 7.79 3.96 -1.50
CA ASN A 51 7.09 3.02 -2.37
C ASN A 51 8.04 2.40 -3.40
N LEU A 52 8.97 3.18 -3.99
CA LEU A 52 9.98 2.68 -4.92
C LEU A 52 10.94 1.70 -4.23
N LEU A 53 11.49 2.06 -3.07
CA LEU A 53 12.36 1.18 -2.29
C LEU A 53 11.63 -0.07 -1.80
N GLY A 54 10.39 0.09 -1.34
CA GLY A 54 9.55 -1.02 -0.90
C GLY A 54 9.25 -2.01 -2.02
N ARG A 55 8.93 -1.52 -3.21
CA ARG A 55 8.76 -2.37 -4.40
C ARG A 55 10.01 -3.18 -4.73
N MET A 56 11.19 -2.55 -4.66
CA MET A 56 12.46 -3.26 -4.86
C MET A 56 12.67 -4.33 -3.80
N ALA A 57 12.40 -4.02 -2.53
CA ALA A 57 12.54 -4.97 -1.43
C ALA A 57 11.64 -6.19 -1.59
N VAL A 58 10.36 -5.99 -1.97
CA VAL A 58 9.42 -7.08 -2.25
C VAL A 58 9.92 -7.93 -3.42
N ALA A 59 10.30 -7.30 -4.53
CA ALA A 59 10.77 -8.02 -5.72
C ALA A 59 12.01 -8.86 -5.41
N ILE A 60 12.98 -8.32 -4.68
CA ILE A 60 14.20 -9.06 -4.26
C ILE A 60 13.83 -10.21 -3.33
N SER A 61 13.04 -9.95 -2.28
CA SER A 61 12.66 -10.98 -1.30
C SER A 61 11.93 -12.13 -1.97
N GLU A 62 10.87 -11.86 -2.73
CA GLU A 62 10.05 -12.89 -3.37
C GLU A 62 10.83 -13.68 -4.43
N THR A 63 11.59 -13.00 -5.30
CA THR A 63 12.36 -13.66 -6.36
C THR A 63 13.46 -14.53 -5.78
N MET A 64 14.25 -13.99 -4.84
CA MET A 64 15.37 -14.71 -4.24
C MET A 64 14.90 -15.87 -3.35
N ASN A 65 13.84 -15.68 -2.57
CA ASN A 65 13.26 -16.74 -1.75
C ASN A 65 12.68 -17.88 -2.62
N THR A 66 11.98 -17.53 -3.70
CA THR A 66 11.44 -18.52 -4.64
C THR A 66 12.56 -19.32 -5.30
N GLN A 67 13.59 -18.65 -5.79
CA GLN A 67 14.72 -19.34 -6.43
C GLN A 67 15.48 -20.22 -5.43
N HIS A 68 15.72 -19.74 -4.22
CA HIS A 68 16.47 -20.46 -3.21
C HIS A 68 15.76 -21.75 -2.74
N LYS A 69 14.41 -21.72 -2.68
CA LYS A 69 13.60 -22.90 -2.35
C LYS A 69 13.64 -24.01 -3.41
N LEU A 70 14.08 -23.70 -4.62
CA LEU A 70 14.27 -24.71 -5.68
C LEU A 70 15.59 -25.45 -5.56
N GLY A 71 16.53 -24.94 -4.78
CA GLY A 71 17.85 -25.52 -4.61
C GLY A 71 17.95 -26.44 -3.40
N VAL A 72 19.09 -27.14 -3.32
CA VAL A 72 19.47 -28.03 -2.21
C VAL A 72 20.69 -27.44 -1.50
N THR A 73 20.66 -27.43 -0.17
CA THR A 73 21.76 -27.01 0.70
C THR A 73 22.90 -28.02 0.75
N LEU A 74 24.06 -27.64 1.29
CA LEU A 74 25.18 -28.56 1.49
C LEU A 74 24.83 -29.75 2.40
N ASP A 75 23.82 -29.63 3.24
CA ASP A 75 23.34 -30.69 4.13
C ASP A 75 22.19 -31.53 3.50
N GLY A 76 21.92 -31.37 2.20
CA GLY A 76 20.89 -32.11 1.47
C GLY A 76 19.44 -31.68 1.78
N GLN A 77 19.25 -30.50 2.40
CA GLN A 77 17.93 -29.98 2.71
C GLN A 77 17.45 -29.04 1.61
N VAL A 78 16.14 -28.91 1.44
CA VAL A 78 15.54 -27.89 0.56
C VAL A 78 15.87 -26.50 1.11
N GLY A 79 16.20 -25.56 0.23
CA GLY A 79 16.49 -24.18 0.61
C GLY A 79 15.33 -23.49 1.32
N GLY A 80 15.64 -22.72 2.35
CA GLY A 80 14.68 -21.89 3.08
C GLY A 80 14.51 -20.50 2.45
N ASN A 81 14.07 -19.53 3.22
CA ASN A 81 14.06 -18.13 2.81
C ASN A 81 15.44 -17.51 2.97
N LEU A 82 15.94 -16.81 1.95
CA LEU A 82 17.14 -15.97 2.02
C LEU A 82 16.87 -14.66 2.75
N PHE A 83 15.72 -14.10 2.52
CA PHE A 83 15.25 -12.86 3.12
C PHE A 83 13.93 -13.08 3.87
N THR A 84 13.65 -12.20 4.83
CA THR A 84 12.33 -12.18 5.48
C THR A 84 11.24 -12.04 4.44
N PRO A 85 10.20 -12.90 4.43
CA PRO A 85 9.02 -12.67 3.61
C PRO A 85 8.41 -11.31 3.97
N VAL A 86 8.12 -10.49 2.97
CA VAL A 86 7.54 -9.17 3.21
C VAL A 86 6.05 -9.33 3.52
N ALA A 87 5.67 -9.03 4.77
CA ALA A 87 4.28 -8.91 5.16
C ALA A 87 3.79 -7.49 4.83
N LEU A 88 2.70 -7.40 4.07
CA LEU A 88 2.09 -6.10 3.76
C LEU A 88 1.20 -5.67 4.93
N PRO A 89 1.22 -4.38 5.30
CA PRO A 89 0.31 -3.87 6.31
C PRO A 89 -1.14 -3.88 5.80
N ASP A 90 -2.08 -4.15 6.69
CA ASP A 90 -3.51 -4.02 6.39
C ASP A 90 -3.87 -2.59 5.99
N ALA A 91 -4.94 -2.46 5.18
CA ALA A 91 -5.46 -1.15 4.82
C ALA A 91 -5.99 -0.43 6.07
N ARG A 92 -5.70 0.86 6.17
CA ARG A 92 -6.14 1.70 7.29
C ARG A 92 -7.56 2.18 7.06
N PRO A 93 -8.50 1.89 7.97
CA PRO A 93 -9.85 2.41 7.85
C PRO A 93 -9.88 3.92 8.08
N GLY A 94 -10.79 4.60 7.40
CA GLY A 94 -11.11 6.00 7.66
C GLY A 94 -11.74 6.19 9.04
N LEU A 95 -11.49 7.33 9.68
CA LEU A 95 -12.04 7.65 11.00
C LEU A 95 -13.56 7.82 10.99
N SER A 96 -14.14 8.11 9.83
CA SER A 96 -15.58 8.24 9.63
C SER A 96 -16.27 6.94 9.20
N ASN A 97 -15.54 5.83 9.07
CA ASN A 97 -16.11 4.55 8.67
C ASN A 97 -17.15 4.10 9.69
N THR A 98 -18.26 3.58 9.19
CA THR A 98 -19.37 3.09 10.01
C THR A 98 -19.39 1.57 10.11
N SER A 99 -18.73 0.86 9.21
CA SER A 99 -18.56 -0.59 9.28
C SER A 99 -17.32 -0.96 10.09
N GLY A 100 -17.34 -2.18 10.65
CA GLY A 100 -16.15 -2.80 11.24
C GLY A 100 -15.32 -3.59 10.22
N ALA A 101 -15.47 -3.31 8.92
CA ALA A 101 -14.76 -4.03 7.88
C ALA A 101 -13.24 -3.78 7.93
N THR A 102 -12.48 -4.83 7.67
CA THR A 102 -11.01 -4.77 7.55
C THR A 102 -10.57 -5.31 6.20
N ILE A 103 -9.45 -4.81 5.70
CA ILE A 103 -8.89 -5.21 4.41
C ILE A 103 -7.43 -5.61 4.63
N GLY A 104 -7.17 -6.93 4.61
CA GLY A 104 -5.83 -7.50 4.59
C GLY A 104 -5.23 -7.47 3.19
N LEU A 105 -3.91 -7.41 3.11
CA LEU A 105 -3.15 -7.30 1.86
C LEU A 105 -2.12 -8.42 1.75
N ALA A 106 -1.98 -8.98 0.54
CA ALA A 106 -0.89 -9.88 0.21
C ALA A 106 -0.37 -9.61 -1.20
N VAL A 107 0.88 -9.97 -1.46
CA VAL A 107 1.46 -9.94 -2.81
C VAL A 107 0.92 -11.14 -3.58
N SER A 108 0.30 -10.90 -4.74
CA SER A 108 -0.13 -11.97 -5.66
C SER A 108 0.84 -12.16 -6.83
N ASP A 109 1.41 -11.08 -7.32
CA ASP A 109 2.43 -11.10 -8.37
C ASP A 109 3.41 -9.93 -8.18
N PRO A 110 4.65 -10.19 -7.73
CA PRO A 110 5.64 -9.15 -7.49
C PRO A 110 6.07 -8.41 -8.77
N THR A 111 5.87 -8.99 -9.95
CA THR A 111 6.23 -8.36 -11.22
C THR A 111 5.28 -7.26 -11.65
N LEU A 112 4.02 -7.32 -11.18
CA LEU A 112 2.97 -6.35 -11.47
C LEU A 112 2.87 -5.22 -10.41
N LEU A 113 3.66 -5.30 -9.33
CA LEU A 113 3.59 -4.31 -8.26
C LEU A 113 3.85 -2.89 -8.76
N ALA A 114 2.89 -2.02 -8.58
CA ALA A 114 3.06 -0.58 -8.79
C ALA A 114 3.56 0.11 -7.52
N ALA A 115 4.54 1.01 -7.67
CA ALA A 115 5.06 1.81 -6.55
C ALA A 115 4.05 2.93 -6.20
N SER A 116 2.94 2.58 -5.58
CA SER A 116 1.85 3.50 -5.27
C SER A 116 1.14 3.15 -3.98
N ASN A 117 0.54 4.16 -3.37
CA ASN A 117 -0.52 4.02 -2.40
C ASN A 117 -1.87 4.10 -3.11
N TYR A 118 -2.92 3.62 -2.44
CA TYR A 118 -4.26 3.62 -2.99
C TYR A 118 -5.27 4.06 -1.93
N ARG A 119 -6.33 4.77 -2.39
CA ARG A 119 -7.49 5.08 -1.57
C ARG A 119 -8.69 4.36 -2.14
N ILE A 120 -9.33 3.53 -1.34
CA ILE A 120 -10.59 2.86 -1.67
C ILE A 120 -11.72 3.68 -1.04
N SER A 121 -12.75 3.98 -1.81
CA SER A 121 -13.96 4.68 -1.33
C SER A 121 -15.19 3.90 -1.77
N TYR A 122 -16.02 3.47 -0.83
CA TYR A 122 -17.24 2.74 -1.09
C TYR A 122 -18.43 3.70 -1.20
N SER A 123 -19.19 3.60 -2.29
CA SER A 123 -20.47 4.30 -2.46
C SER A 123 -21.66 3.44 -2.01
N ALA A 124 -21.50 2.13 -2.03
CA ALA A 124 -22.42 1.11 -1.53
C ALA A 124 -21.65 -0.18 -1.26
N PRO A 125 -22.23 -1.19 -0.57
CA PRO A 125 -21.58 -2.49 -0.40
C PRO A 125 -21.16 -3.10 -1.74
N GLY A 126 -19.84 -3.36 -1.91
CA GLY A 126 -19.27 -3.92 -3.12
C GLY A 126 -19.16 -2.97 -4.33
N VAL A 127 -19.51 -1.70 -4.18
CA VAL A 127 -19.44 -0.68 -5.25
C VAL A 127 -18.62 0.52 -4.76
N GLY A 128 -17.73 1.01 -5.61
CA GLY A 128 -16.93 2.17 -5.23
C GLY A 128 -15.88 2.56 -6.25
N THR A 129 -14.88 3.27 -5.75
CA THR A 129 -13.74 3.75 -6.55
C THR A 129 -12.44 3.46 -5.84
N VAL A 130 -11.39 3.22 -6.62
CA VAL A 130 -10.00 3.20 -6.15
C VAL A 130 -9.26 4.35 -6.81
N GLN A 131 -8.64 5.20 -6.02
CA GLN A 131 -7.70 6.20 -6.49
C GLN A 131 -6.29 5.69 -6.30
N ARG A 132 -5.50 5.66 -7.37
CA ARG A 132 -4.06 5.38 -7.32
C ARG A 132 -3.33 6.71 -7.09
N GLU A 133 -2.60 6.83 -5.98
CA GLU A 133 -2.00 8.10 -5.58
C GLU A 133 -0.82 8.54 -6.48
N SER A 134 -0.08 7.59 -7.09
CA SER A 134 1.09 7.91 -7.92
C SER A 134 0.78 8.72 -9.18
N ASP A 135 -0.42 8.58 -9.76
CA ASP A 135 -0.84 9.27 -10.98
C ASP A 135 -2.23 9.92 -10.86
N GLY A 136 -2.84 9.85 -9.67
CA GLY A 136 -4.15 10.41 -9.38
C GLY A 136 -5.32 9.74 -10.09
N LYS A 137 -5.09 8.65 -10.83
CA LYS A 137 -6.15 7.99 -11.60
C LYS A 137 -7.18 7.32 -10.70
N MET A 138 -8.44 7.44 -11.09
CA MET A 138 -9.57 6.81 -10.42
C MET A 138 -10.11 5.66 -11.27
N PHE A 139 -10.37 4.54 -10.60
CA PHE A 139 -10.93 3.32 -11.18
C PHE A 139 -12.20 2.94 -10.45
N GLN A 140 -13.25 2.63 -11.20
CA GLN A 140 -14.54 2.21 -10.63
C GLN A 140 -14.60 0.69 -10.49
N PHE A 141 -15.24 0.22 -9.44
CA PHE A 141 -15.54 -1.20 -9.26
C PHE A 141 -16.98 -1.41 -8.80
N GLY A 142 -17.55 -2.53 -9.22
CA GLY A 142 -18.90 -2.95 -8.88
C GLY A 142 -19.50 -3.87 -9.94
N PRO A 143 -20.54 -4.64 -9.62
CA PRO A 143 -21.10 -5.67 -10.50
C PRO A 143 -21.73 -5.13 -11.80
N ALA A 144 -22.07 -3.84 -11.83
CA ALA A 144 -22.68 -3.17 -13.00
C ALA A 144 -21.75 -2.16 -13.66
N VAL A 145 -20.45 -2.11 -13.28
CA VAL A 145 -19.50 -1.15 -13.86
C VAL A 145 -19.01 -1.69 -15.21
N PRO A 146 -19.25 -0.94 -16.34
CA PRO A 146 -18.77 -1.37 -17.64
C PRO A 146 -17.26 -1.20 -17.78
N PRO A 147 -16.59 -1.94 -18.69
CA PRO A 147 -15.18 -1.70 -19.00
C PRO A 147 -14.91 -0.22 -19.39
N PRO A 148 -13.80 0.37 -18.93
CA PRO A 148 -12.62 -0.23 -18.28
C PRO A 148 -12.74 -0.40 -16.76
N GLY A 149 -13.93 -0.46 -16.18
CA GLY A 149 -14.11 -0.71 -14.75
C GLY A 149 -13.92 -2.18 -14.36
N PHE A 150 -13.98 -2.45 -13.07
CA PHE A 150 -13.70 -3.76 -12.48
C PHE A 150 -14.96 -4.33 -11.80
N ALA A 151 -15.17 -5.64 -11.88
CA ALA A 151 -16.32 -6.28 -11.22
C ALA A 151 -16.21 -6.20 -9.68
N THR A 152 -15.00 -6.31 -9.16
CA THR A 152 -14.71 -6.18 -7.73
C THR A 152 -13.46 -5.31 -7.50
N VAL A 153 -13.30 -4.82 -6.28
CA VAL A 153 -12.08 -4.11 -5.88
C VAL A 153 -10.85 -5.03 -5.98
N ASN A 154 -11.01 -6.33 -5.72
CA ASN A 154 -9.91 -7.29 -5.79
C ASN A 154 -9.42 -7.49 -7.24
N ASP A 155 -10.32 -7.43 -8.24
CA ASP A 155 -9.92 -7.51 -9.65
C ASP A 155 -9.01 -6.34 -10.06
N PHE A 156 -9.30 -5.13 -9.54
CA PHE A 156 -8.38 -4.01 -9.73
C PHE A 156 -7.02 -4.28 -9.09
N PHE A 157 -6.99 -4.70 -7.82
CA PHE A 157 -5.73 -4.92 -7.12
C PHE A 157 -4.93 -6.09 -7.70
N ALA A 158 -5.57 -7.10 -8.27
CA ALA A 158 -4.88 -8.16 -9.01
C ALA A 158 -4.06 -7.61 -10.20
N THR A 159 -4.54 -6.56 -10.88
CA THR A 159 -3.76 -5.86 -11.93
C THR A 159 -2.56 -5.07 -11.39
N GLN A 160 -2.55 -4.82 -10.09
CA GLN A 160 -1.44 -4.15 -9.39
C GLN A 160 -0.52 -5.14 -8.65
N GLY A 161 -0.67 -6.45 -8.88
CA GLY A 161 0.11 -7.49 -8.23
C GLY A 161 -0.23 -7.74 -6.75
N LEU A 162 -1.40 -7.29 -6.31
CA LEU A 162 -1.89 -7.40 -4.94
C LEU A 162 -3.18 -8.23 -4.90
N SER A 163 -3.39 -8.94 -3.79
CA SER A 163 -4.66 -9.55 -3.44
C SER A 163 -5.19 -8.98 -2.15
N LEU A 164 -6.51 -8.79 -2.07
CA LEU A 164 -7.19 -8.28 -0.89
C LEU A 164 -7.99 -9.40 -0.22
N THR A 165 -7.96 -9.42 1.10
CA THR A 165 -8.86 -10.21 1.93
C THR A 165 -9.74 -9.26 2.73
N ILE A 166 -11.02 -9.16 2.34
CA ILE A 166 -12.00 -8.28 3.00
C ILE A 166 -12.75 -9.10 4.03
N THR A 167 -12.69 -8.67 5.30
CA THR A 167 -13.44 -9.27 6.39
C THR A 167 -14.51 -8.27 6.83
N GLY A 168 -15.76 -8.73 6.92
CA GLY A 168 -16.93 -7.86 7.09
C GLY A 168 -17.41 -7.27 5.75
N ALA A 169 -18.43 -6.43 5.83
CA ALA A 169 -19.01 -5.75 4.67
C ALA A 169 -18.77 -4.23 4.79
N PRO A 170 -17.96 -3.62 3.92
CA PRO A 170 -17.83 -2.17 3.88
C PRO A 170 -19.18 -1.50 3.61
N ALA A 171 -19.47 -0.42 4.34
CA ALA A 171 -20.68 0.37 4.18
C ALA A 171 -20.48 1.51 3.17
N ALA A 172 -21.58 2.16 2.79
CA ALA A 172 -21.52 3.40 2.01
C ALA A 172 -20.74 4.48 2.77
N ASN A 173 -19.89 5.20 2.07
CA ASN A 173 -18.96 6.22 2.56
C ASN A 173 -17.78 5.69 3.39
N ASP A 174 -17.63 4.38 3.55
CA ASP A 174 -16.41 3.84 4.13
C ASP A 174 -15.23 4.07 3.18
N GLN A 175 -14.09 4.40 3.78
CA GLN A 175 -12.84 4.64 3.06
C GLN A 175 -11.71 3.83 3.68
N PHE A 176 -10.78 3.38 2.84
CA PHE A 176 -9.59 2.65 3.28
C PHE A 176 -8.36 3.17 2.55
N LEU A 177 -7.29 3.44 3.33
CA LEU A 177 -5.99 3.81 2.79
C LEU A 177 -5.09 2.57 2.72
N VAL A 178 -4.62 2.25 1.53
CA VAL A 178 -3.77 1.10 1.24
C VAL A 178 -2.36 1.60 0.96
N ASN A 179 -1.41 1.31 1.86
CA ASN A 179 0.00 1.68 1.76
C ASN A 179 0.88 0.42 1.76
N PRO A 180 0.86 -0.39 0.70
CA PRO A 180 1.39 -1.75 0.73
C PRO A 180 2.90 -1.80 0.92
N LEU A 181 3.63 -0.79 0.48
CA LEU A 181 5.09 -0.80 0.39
C LEU A 181 5.79 0.06 1.47
N GLN A 182 5.01 0.64 2.39
CA GLN A 182 5.50 1.65 3.34
C GLN A 182 6.65 1.16 4.22
N SER A 183 6.60 -0.10 4.68
CA SER A 183 7.60 -0.70 5.58
C SER A 183 8.48 -1.76 4.92
N ALA A 184 8.15 -2.19 3.71
CA ALA A 184 8.77 -3.35 3.06
C ALA A 184 10.30 -3.28 2.99
N ALA A 185 10.87 -2.11 2.69
CA ALA A 185 12.32 -1.92 2.64
C ALA A 185 12.98 -1.98 4.03
N THR A 186 12.28 -1.51 5.07
CA THR A 186 12.79 -1.54 6.46
C THR A 186 12.73 -2.95 7.05
N ASP A 187 11.74 -3.75 6.62
CA ASP A 187 11.48 -5.08 7.16
C ASP A 187 12.30 -6.16 6.45
N LEU A 188 12.92 -5.84 5.30
CA LEU A 188 13.77 -6.76 4.56
C LEU A 188 15.07 -7.03 5.33
N LYS A 189 15.27 -8.29 5.75
CA LYS A 189 16.45 -8.77 6.47
C LYS A 189 16.95 -10.07 5.86
N ALA A 190 18.28 -10.27 5.86
CA ALA A 190 18.83 -11.57 5.51
C ALA A 190 18.51 -12.60 6.60
N MET A 191 18.17 -13.83 6.20
CA MET A 191 17.85 -14.94 7.09
C MET A 191 18.91 -16.04 7.07
N VAL A 192 19.81 -16.04 6.08
CA VAL A 192 20.87 -17.02 5.95
C VAL A 192 22.12 -16.47 6.61
N TYR A 193 22.63 -17.18 7.62
CA TYR A 193 23.81 -16.80 8.41
C TYR A 193 24.99 -17.76 8.24
N SER A 194 24.78 -18.90 7.60
CA SER A 194 25.81 -19.90 7.33
C SER A 194 25.90 -20.20 5.83
N PRO A 195 27.11 -20.31 5.26
CA PRO A 195 27.27 -20.76 3.87
C PRO A 195 26.68 -22.16 3.59
N ARG A 196 26.54 -22.98 4.63
CA ARG A 196 25.93 -24.33 4.49
C ARG A 196 24.45 -24.29 4.20
N ASP A 197 23.77 -23.21 4.61
CA ASP A 197 22.33 -23.03 4.42
C ASP A 197 22.00 -22.47 3.02
N LEU A 198 23.02 -22.09 2.24
CA LEU A 198 22.83 -21.68 0.85
C LEU A 198 22.49 -22.86 -0.03
N ALA A 199 21.31 -22.81 -0.66
CA ALA A 199 20.86 -23.80 -1.61
C ALA A 199 21.27 -23.35 -3.03
N ALA A 200 22.26 -24.02 -3.60
CA ALA A 200 22.86 -23.65 -4.89
C ALA A 200 22.76 -24.76 -5.95
N ALA A 201 22.40 -25.98 -5.56
CA ALA A 201 22.38 -27.14 -6.46
C ALA A 201 20.93 -27.60 -6.69
N ASN A 202 20.69 -28.08 -7.89
CA ASN A 202 19.52 -28.85 -8.30
C ASN A 202 19.88 -30.30 -8.34
#